data_7ebb1769657037817b222be979f47363
#
_entry.id   7ebb1769657037817b222be979f47363
#
_cell.length_a   1.000
_cell.length_b   1.000
_cell.length_c   1.000
_cell.angle_alpha   90.00
_cell.angle_beta   90.00
_cell.angle_gamma   90.00
#
_symmetry.space_group_name_H-M   'P 1'
#
loop_
_entity.id
_entity.type
_entity.pdbx_description
1 polymer ?
#
loop_
_entity_poly.entity_id
_entity_poly.type
_entity_poly.pdbx_seq_one_letter_code
_entity_poly.pdbx_strand_id
1 'polypeptide(L)'
;MFQAVMKNPQLSAELVERLLGVRVKQVEYPELEKAIEPYYTSKGVRLDVYLKDEDRAIDVELQSYPQKALGKRMRYYQSMVDCDCLMKGQPYTKLRESYILFICKFDPFRDAAKSGYGLPRYTFRNICVENEDVNLDDKTLKVVYNASAYKSVEDPKARALLRFIQTNEPGEDGLVPRNAQRGRCACSH
;
A
#
# COMPACT_ATOMS: atom_id res chain seq x y z
N MET A 1 13.66 4.59 6.12
CA MET A 1 14.25 4.12 4.85
C MET A 1 13.18 3.93 3.77
N PHE A 2 12.07 3.20 3.99
CA PHE A 2 10.95 3.05 3.03
C PHE A 2 10.43 4.41 2.53
N GLN A 3 10.08 5.33 3.41
CA GLN A 3 9.64 6.68 3.05
C GLN A 3 10.67 7.46 2.22
N ALA A 4 11.97 7.23 2.43
CA ALA A 4 13.00 7.91 1.65
C ALA A 4 13.03 7.46 0.18
N VAL A 5 12.72 6.18 -0.07
CA VAL A 5 12.55 5.64 -1.43
C VAL A 5 11.27 6.20 -2.05
N MET A 6 10.19 6.25 -1.27
CA MET A 6 8.86 6.71 -1.71
C MET A 6 8.78 8.23 -1.93
N LYS A 7 9.79 9.01 -1.53
CA LYS A 7 9.88 10.44 -1.88
C LYS A 7 10.08 10.70 -3.36
N ASN A 8 10.67 9.76 -4.09
CA ASN A 8 10.87 9.90 -5.52
C ASN A 8 9.60 9.49 -6.28
N PRO A 9 8.92 10.41 -7.00
CA PRO A 9 7.66 10.13 -7.68
C PRO A 9 7.76 8.98 -8.69
N GLN A 10 8.88 8.92 -9.42
CA GLN A 10 9.11 7.89 -10.44
C GLN A 10 9.27 6.51 -9.80
N LEU A 11 10.04 6.41 -8.70
CA LEU A 11 10.22 5.16 -7.96
C LEU A 11 8.92 4.71 -7.29
N SER A 12 8.13 5.65 -6.75
CA SER A 12 6.84 5.36 -6.15
C SER A 12 5.84 4.84 -7.16
N ALA A 13 5.74 5.50 -8.32
CA ALA A 13 4.87 5.07 -9.42
C ALA A 13 5.28 3.66 -9.90
N GLU A 14 6.57 3.47 -10.19
CA GLU A 14 7.10 2.19 -10.66
C GLU A 14 6.86 1.06 -9.64
N LEU A 15 7.03 1.34 -8.35
CA LEU A 15 6.77 0.41 -7.27
C LEU A 15 5.29 0.01 -7.22
N VAL A 16 4.40 0.99 -7.24
CA VAL A 16 2.96 0.77 -7.21
C VAL A 16 2.48 0.01 -8.44
N GLU A 17 2.95 0.39 -9.63
CA GLU A 17 2.64 -0.31 -10.88
C GLU A 17 2.99 -1.81 -10.80
N ARG A 18 4.15 -2.13 -10.23
CA ARG A 18 4.60 -3.52 -10.07
C ARG A 18 3.83 -4.29 -9.04
N LEU A 19 3.52 -3.64 -7.90
CA LEU A 19 2.80 -4.32 -6.83
C LEU A 19 1.31 -4.48 -7.12
N LEU A 20 0.69 -3.50 -7.78
CA LEU A 20 -0.74 -3.53 -8.06
C LEU A 20 -1.07 -4.06 -9.46
N GLY A 21 -0.11 -4.02 -10.41
CA GLY A 21 -0.35 -4.37 -11.80
C GLY A 21 -1.15 -3.31 -12.57
N VAL A 22 -1.19 -2.08 -12.06
CA VAL A 22 -1.91 -0.95 -12.68
C VAL A 22 -0.92 0.10 -13.13
N ARG A 23 -1.17 0.75 -14.26
CA ARG A 23 -0.37 1.90 -14.71
C ARG A 23 -0.80 3.15 -13.96
N VAL A 24 0.16 3.87 -13.41
CA VAL A 24 -0.04 5.19 -12.77
C VAL A 24 0.37 6.26 -13.78
N LYS A 25 -0.59 7.01 -14.31
CA LYS A 25 -0.37 7.92 -15.45
C LYS A 25 0.55 9.08 -15.12
N GLN A 26 0.33 9.75 -14.03
CA GLN A 26 1.16 10.87 -13.58
C GLN A 26 0.96 11.07 -12.08
N VAL A 27 1.98 10.73 -11.31
CA VAL A 27 1.99 11.06 -9.88
C VAL A 27 2.43 12.51 -9.77
N GLU A 28 1.55 13.38 -9.29
CA GLU A 28 1.96 14.75 -9.05
C GLU A 28 3.12 14.76 -8.07
N TYR A 29 2.93 14.43 -6.84
CA TYR A 29 3.98 14.13 -5.84
C TYR A 29 3.41 13.16 -4.82
N PRO A 30 4.17 12.15 -4.35
CA PRO A 30 3.73 11.32 -3.24
C PRO A 30 3.55 12.20 -1.98
N GLU A 31 2.34 12.22 -1.44
CA GLU A 31 2.12 12.83 -0.13
C GLU A 31 2.55 11.82 0.94
N LEU A 32 3.64 12.12 1.64
CA LEU A 32 4.09 11.31 2.76
C LEU A 32 3.43 11.78 4.03
N GLU A 33 2.99 10.82 4.85
CA GLU A 33 2.34 11.10 6.14
C GLU A 33 1.10 12.00 6.00
N LYS A 34 0.34 11.81 4.89
CA LYS A 34 -0.92 12.51 4.66
C LYS A 34 -1.90 12.29 5.81
N ALA A 35 -2.28 13.35 6.50
CA ALA A 35 -3.36 13.32 7.50
C ALA A 35 -4.71 13.60 6.83
N ILE A 36 -5.70 12.76 7.10
CA ILE A 36 -7.09 12.95 6.67
C ILE A 36 -7.96 12.94 7.92
N GLU A 37 -8.61 14.07 8.20
CA GLU A 37 -9.47 14.29 9.36
C GLU A 37 -10.81 14.88 8.90
N PRO A 38 -11.76 14.04 8.45
CA PRO A 38 -13.00 14.51 7.83
C PRO A 38 -13.93 15.23 8.81
N TYR A 39 -13.86 14.89 10.11
CA TYR A 39 -14.67 15.50 11.16
C TYR A 39 -13.88 15.65 12.46
N TYR A 40 -14.14 16.70 13.21
CA TYR A 40 -13.49 16.99 14.49
C TYR A 40 -13.57 15.85 15.51
N THR A 41 -14.66 15.06 15.49
CA THR A 41 -14.89 13.93 16.40
C THR A 41 -14.53 12.57 15.83
N SER A 42 -14.15 12.50 14.54
CA SER A 42 -13.78 11.23 13.91
C SER A 42 -12.32 10.89 14.17
N LYS A 43 -12.01 9.59 14.12
CA LYS A 43 -10.63 9.14 14.16
C LYS A 43 -9.96 9.48 12.84
N GLY A 44 -9.07 10.47 12.81
CA GLY A 44 -8.22 10.75 11.67
C GLY A 44 -7.33 9.55 11.29
N VAL A 45 -6.87 9.52 10.07
CA VAL A 45 -5.85 8.59 9.59
C VAL A 45 -4.62 9.37 9.14
N ARG A 46 -3.47 8.73 9.28
CA ARG A 46 -2.21 9.22 8.72
C ARG A 46 -1.72 8.14 7.77
N LEU A 47 -1.73 8.46 6.50
CA LEU A 47 -1.31 7.56 5.43
C LEU A 47 0.22 7.67 5.28
N ASP A 48 0.91 6.52 5.21
CA ASP A 48 2.37 6.51 5.08
C ASP A 48 2.80 7.09 3.73
N VAL A 49 2.17 6.67 2.65
CA VAL A 49 2.39 7.17 1.30
C VAL A 49 1.07 7.22 0.56
N TYR A 50 0.67 8.40 0.13
CA TYR A 50 -0.54 8.62 -0.63
C TYR A 50 -0.21 9.12 -2.04
N LEU A 51 -0.70 8.40 -3.03
CA LEU A 51 -0.52 8.70 -4.45
C LEU A 51 -1.88 8.96 -5.07
N LYS A 52 -1.95 9.98 -5.89
CA LYS A 52 -3.19 10.40 -6.54
C LYS A 52 -2.91 10.77 -7.99
N ASP A 53 -3.66 10.23 -8.90
CA ASP A 53 -3.73 10.67 -10.30
C ASP A 53 -5.18 11.05 -10.65
N GLU A 54 -5.46 11.34 -11.93
CA GLU A 54 -6.80 11.72 -12.40
C GLU A 54 -7.87 10.67 -12.05
N ASP A 55 -7.51 9.39 -12.22
CA ASP A 55 -8.45 8.27 -12.16
C ASP A 55 -8.36 7.48 -10.84
N ARG A 56 -7.24 7.60 -10.10
CA ARG A 56 -6.90 6.71 -8.99
C ARG A 56 -6.44 7.42 -7.74
N ALA A 57 -6.73 6.79 -6.61
CA ALA A 57 -6.18 7.12 -5.30
C ALA A 57 -5.59 5.86 -4.67
N ILE A 58 -4.33 5.91 -4.28
CA ILE A 58 -3.56 4.75 -3.83
C ILE A 58 -2.92 5.08 -2.49
N ASP A 59 -3.26 4.31 -1.48
CA ASP A 59 -2.63 4.34 -0.16
C ASP A 59 -1.67 3.17 -0.01
N VAL A 60 -0.41 3.45 0.37
CA VAL A 60 0.63 2.44 0.58
C VAL A 60 1.15 2.52 2.01
N GLU A 61 0.90 1.46 2.76
CA GLU A 61 1.22 1.34 4.18
C GLU A 61 2.29 0.29 4.45
N LEU A 62 3.28 0.63 5.28
CA LEU A 62 4.28 -0.34 5.76
C LEU A 62 3.95 -0.80 7.17
N GLN A 63 3.69 -2.10 7.33
CA GLN A 63 3.38 -2.72 8.61
C GLN A 63 4.55 -3.55 9.12
N SER A 64 5.32 -3.03 10.08
CA SER A 64 6.49 -3.73 10.62
C SER A 64 6.15 -4.77 11.69
N TYR A 65 5.04 -4.59 12.40
CA TYR A 65 4.61 -5.44 13.51
C TYR A 65 3.14 -5.85 13.37
N PRO A 66 2.75 -7.05 13.85
CA PRO A 66 1.38 -7.48 13.86
C PRO A 66 0.47 -6.51 14.64
N GLN A 67 -0.60 -6.09 14.01
CA GLN A 67 -1.65 -5.29 14.63
C GLN A 67 -3.01 -5.98 14.46
N LYS A 68 -3.86 -5.84 15.46
CA LYS A 68 -5.21 -6.38 15.41
C LYS A 68 -6.06 -5.65 14.35
N ALA A 69 -7.03 -6.38 13.81
CA ALA A 69 -8.08 -5.83 12.95
C ALA A 69 -7.58 -5.19 11.64
N LEU A 70 -6.56 -5.76 10.98
CA LEU A 70 -6.03 -5.29 9.70
C LEU A 70 -7.15 -5.01 8.68
N GLY A 71 -8.06 -5.95 8.44
CA GLY A 71 -9.16 -5.77 7.49
C GLY A 71 -10.09 -4.60 7.85
N LYS A 72 -10.36 -4.37 9.15
CA LYS A 72 -11.16 -3.21 9.59
C LYS A 72 -10.40 -1.89 9.37
N ARG A 73 -9.08 -1.88 9.58
CA ARG A 73 -8.23 -0.71 9.27
C ARG A 73 -8.25 -0.42 7.78
N MET A 74 -8.01 -1.41 6.93
CA MET A 74 -8.05 -1.24 5.48
C MET A 74 -9.39 -0.70 5.00
N ARG A 75 -10.52 -1.18 5.56
CA ARG A 75 -11.85 -0.65 5.27
C ARG A 75 -11.98 0.82 5.68
N TYR A 76 -11.46 1.17 6.85
CA TYR A 76 -11.52 2.54 7.38
C TYR A 76 -10.64 3.49 6.54
N TYR A 77 -9.44 3.06 6.19
CA TYR A 77 -8.55 3.82 5.30
C TYR A 77 -9.18 4.05 3.94
N GLN A 78 -9.81 3.02 3.37
CA GLN A 78 -10.58 3.13 2.12
C GLN A 78 -11.63 4.25 2.20
N SER A 79 -12.46 4.26 3.25
CA SER A 79 -13.49 5.30 3.39
C SER A 79 -12.90 6.71 3.57
N MET A 80 -11.74 6.83 4.21
CA MET A 80 -11.06 8.12 4.36
C MET A 80 -10.48 8.63 3.04
N VAL A 81 -9.88 7.74 2.26
CA VAL A 81 -9.40 8.04 0.91
C VAL A 81 -10.56 8.49 0.01
N ASP A 82 -11.70 7.79 0.08
CA ASP A 82 -12.90 8.15 -0.69
C ASP A 82 -13.44 9.54 -0.29
N CYS A 83 -13.44 9.85 1.01
CA CYS A 83 -13.82 11.19 1.51
C CYS A 83 -12.86 12.29 1.05
N ASP A 84 -11.56 12.01 0.91
CA ASP A 84 -10.56 12.97 0.37
C ASP A 84 -10.73 13.17 -1.14
N CYS A 85 -11.27 12.18 -1.84
CA CYS A 85 -11.41 12.20 -3.30
C CYS A 85 -12.69 12.85 -3.81
N LEU A 86 -13.78 12.83 -3.04
CA LEU A 86 -15.10 13.30 -3.49
C LEU A 86 -15.56 14.51 -2.69
N MET A 87 -15.68 15.64 -3.35
CA MET A 87 -16.12 16.89 -2.73
C MET A 87 -17.66 16.96 -2.64
N LYS A 88 -18.16 17.72 -1.66
CA LYS A 88 -19.59 17.97 -1.48
C LYS A 88 -20.23 18.49 -2.78
N GLY A 89 -21.31 17.83 -3.20
CA GLY A 89 -22.08 18.19 -4.41
C GLY A 89 -21.56 17.54 -5.69
N GLN A 90 -20.45 16.82 -5.65
CA GLN A 90 -20.02 16.04 -6.81
C GLN A 90 -20.80 14.73 -6.92
N PRO A 91 -21.09 14.26 -8.15
CA PRO A 91 -21.73 12.98 -8.38
C PRO A 91 -20.76 11.82 -8.06
N TYR A 92 -21.28 10.68 -7.61
CA TYR A 92 -20.48 9.47 -7.30
C TYR A 92 -19.67 8.95 -8.50
N THR A 93 -20.07 9.27 -9.73
CA THR A 93 -19.29 8.94 -10.95
C THR A 93 -17.91 9.60 -11.00
N LYS A 94 -17.67 10.61 -10.15
CA LYS A 94 -16.35 11.26 -9.99
C LYS A 94 -15.48 10.62 -8.91
N LEU A 95 -16.01 9.63 -8.18
CA LEU A 95 -15.21 8.88 -7.22
C LEU A 95 -14.13 8.10 -7.97
N ARG A 96 -12.91 8.22 -7.50
CA ARG A 96 -11.74 7.59 -8.14
C ARG A 96 -11.68 6.11 -7.84
N GLU A 97 -11.01 5.35 -8.69
CA GLU A 97 -10.58 3.99 -8.33
C GLU A 97 -9.67 4.06 -7.09
N SER A 98 -9.89 3.20 -6.13
CA SER A 98 -9.24 3.30 -4.82
C SER A 98 -8.53 2.00 -4.45
N TYR A 99 -7.23 2.13 -4.14
CA TYR A 99 -6.36 1.00 -3.84
C TYR A 99 -5.73 1.18 -2.46
N ILE A 100 -5.94 0.21 -1.59
CA ILE A 100 -5.33 0.17 -0.26
C ILE A 100 -4.30 -0.96 -0.23
N LEU A 101 -3.02 -0.60 -0.21
CA LEU A 101 -1.89 -1.51 -0.26
C LEU A 101 -1.15 -1.54 1.08
N PHE A 102 -1.16 -2.69 1.74
CA PHE A 102 -0.36 -2.93 2.92
C PHE A 102 0.82 -3.85 2.62
N ILE A 103 2.02 -3.47 3.03
CA ILE A 103 3.22 -4.30 2.95
C ILE A 103 3.60 -4.70 4.36
N CYS A 104 3.40 -5.98 4.70
CA CYS A 104 3.65 -6.51 6.03
C CYS A 104 4.99 -7.26 6.06
N LYS A 105 5.83 -7.01 7.09
CA LYS A 105 7.08 -7.77 7.31
C LYS A 105 6.84 -9.19 7.85
N PHE A 106 5.60 -9.61 7.98
CA PHE A 106 5.15 -10.90 8.51
C PHE A 106 3.91 -11.34 7.73
N ASP A 107 3.53 -12.62 7.86
CA ASP A 107 2.24 -13.08 7.32
C ASP A 107 1.09 -12.61 8.24
N PRO A 108 0.22 -11.69 7.77
CA PRO A 108 -0.84 -11.13 8.60
C PRO A 108 -2.07 -12.03 8.73
N PHE A 109 -2.18 -13.06 7.87
CA PHE A 109 -3.31 -13.97 7.86
C PHE A 109 -2.90 -15.34 8.38
N ARG A 110 -3.71 -15.90 9.25
CA ARG A 110 -3.43 -17.16 9.91
C ARG A 110 -4.62 -18.10 9.76
N ASP A 111 -4.31 -19.38 9.59
CA ASP A 111 -5.27 -20.47 9.61
C ASP A 111 -5.78 -20.78 11.04
N ALA A 112 -6.63 -21.80 11.17
CA ALA A 112 -7.15 -22.25 12.46
C ALA A 112 -6.04 -22.73 13.42
N ALA A 113 -4.91 -23.22 12.91
CA ALA A 113 -3.74 -23.63 13.67
C ALA A 113 -2.82 -22.46 14.05
N LYS A 114 -3.21 -21.22 13.70
CA LYS A 114 -2.42 -19.99 13.89
C LYS A 114 -1.12 -19.94 13.10
N SER A 115 -0.96 -20.82 12.12
CA SER A 115 0.09 -20.76 11.12
C SER A 115 -0.28 -19.74 10.04
N GLY A 116 0.72 -19.10 9.40
CA GLY A 116 0.47 -18.25 8.25
C GLY A 116 0.13 -19.09 7.01
N TYR A 117 -0.69 -18.54 6.12
CA TYR A 117 -0.95 -19.19 4.81
C TYR A 117 0.28 -19.19 3.89
N GLY A 118 1.28 -18.37 4.18
CA GLY A 118 2.53 -18.31 3.44
C GLY A 118 2.46 -17.68 2.05
N LEU A 119 1.30 -17.14 1.68
CA LEU A 119 1.18 -16.48 0.38
C LEU A 119 1.98 -15.17 0.36
N PRO A 120 2.68 -14.85 -0.73
CA PRO A 120 3.41 -13.60 -0.86
C PRO A 120 2.48 -12.40 -1.09
N ARG A 121 1.26 -12.64 -1.60
CA ARG A 121 0.25 -11.63 -1.90
C ARG A 121 -1.14 -12.14 -1.57
N TYR A 122 -1.95 -11.29 -0.98
CA TYR A 122 -3.39 -11.48 -0.74
C TYR A 122 -4.13 -10.32 -1.38
N THR A 123 -5.09 -10.63 -2.25
CA THR A 123 -5.91 -9.64 -2.95
C THR A 123 -7.37 -9.82 -2.57
N PHE A 124 -8.01 -8.74 -2.15
CA PHE A 124 -9.41 -8.73 -1.71
C PHE A 124 -10.20 -7.77 -2.58
N ARG A 125 -11.34 -8.23 -3.05
CA ARG A 125 -12.35 -7.47 -3.80
C ARG A 125 -13.75 -7.86 -3.34
N ASN A 126 -14.72 -7.01 -3.61
CA ASN A 126 -16.12 -7.38 -3.40
C ASN A 126 -16.55 -8.39 -4.48
N ILE A 127 -17.29 -9.39 -4.06
CA ILE A 127 -17.87 -10.43 -4.93
C ILE A 127 -19.36 -10.53 -4.63
N CYS A 128 -20.18 -10.85 -5.63
CA CYS A 128 -21.56 -11.25 -5.43
C CYS A 128 -21.57 -12.70 -4.95
N VAL A 129 -22.09 -12.94 -3.75
CA VAL A 129 -22.07 -14.28 -3.13
C VAL A 129 -23.00 -15.24 -3.89
N GLU A 130 -24.09 -14.72 -4.44
CA GLU A 130 -25.10 -15.48 -5.15
C GLU A 130 -24.66 -15.87 -6.57
N ASN A 131 -23.79 -15.06 -7.18
CA ASN A 131 -23.24 -15.32 -8.53
C ASN A 131 -21.94 -14.53 -8.73
N GLU A 132 -20.82 -15.25 -8.85
CA GLU A 132 -19.46 -14.65 -8.97
C GLU A 132 -19.24 -13.91 -10.32
N ASP A 133 -20.07 -14.16 -11.34
CA ASP A 133 -20.02 -13.45 -12.62
C ASP A 133 -20.57 -12.02 -12.51
N VAL A 134 -21.33 -11.70 -11.47
CA VAL A 134 -21.87 -10.36 -11.22
C VAL A 134 -20.79 -9.47 -10.60
N ASN A 135 -20.39 -8.44 -11.34
CA ASN A 135 -19.43 -7.46 -10.86
C ASN A 135 -20.11 -6.24 -10.28
N LEU A 136 -19.80 -5.87 -9.02
CA LEU A 136 -20.28 -4.64 -8.40
C LEU A 136 -19.68 -3.38 -9.07
N ASP A 137 -18.52 -3.51 -9.69
CA ASP A 137 -17.78 -2.44 -10.38
C ASP A 137 -17.49 -1.21 -9.50
N ASP A 138 -17.28 -1.43 -8.21
CA ASP A 138 -17.00 -0.38 -7.22
C ASP A 138 -15.59 0.20 -7.33
N LYS A 139 -14.75 -0.36 -8.21
CA LYS A 139 -13.37 0.08 -8.47
C LYS A 139 -12.49 0.15 -7.22
N THR A 140 -12.77 -0.70 -6.23
CA THR A 140 -11.95 -0.79 -5.02
C THR A 140 -11.11 -2.06 -4.98
N LEU A 141 -9.87 -1.95 -4.51
CA LEU A 141 -9.00 -3.09 -4.34
C LEU A 141 -8.20 -2.97 -3.04
N LYS A 142 -8.14 -4.05 -2.28
CA LYS A 142 -7.26 -4.15 -1.12
C LYS A 142 -6.21 -5.22 -1.36
N VAL A 143 -4.94 -4.85 -1.24
CA VAL A 143 -3.83 -5.77 -1.46
C VAL A 143 -2.94 -5.79 -0.23
N VAL A 144 -2.57 -6.98 0.20
CA VAL A 144 -1.62 -7.18 1.29
C VAL A 144 -0.47 -8.02 0.79
N TYR A 145 0.73 -7.48 0.86
CA TYR A 145 1.96 -8.21 0.62
C TYR A 145 2.55 -8.74 1.92
N ASN A 146 2.96 -9.98 1.89
CA ASN A 146 3.74 -10.63 2.93
C ASN A 146 5.22 -10.60 2.52
N ALA A 147 5.96 -9.60 3.00
CA ALA A 147 7.37 -9.46 2.64
C ALA A 147 8.25 -10.62 3.18
N SER A 148 7.80 -11.35 4.21
CA SER A 148 8.54 -12.53 4.68
C SER A 148 8.55 -13.67 3.65
N ALA A 149 7.57 -13.70 2.75
CA ALA A 149 7.48 -14.66 1.65
C ALA A 149 8.03 -14.12 0.31
N TYR A 150 8.89 -13.11 0.32
CA TYR A 150 9.39 -12.45 -0.90
C TYR A 150 10.02 -13.41 -1.91
N LYS A 151 10.61 -14.53 -1.46
CA LYS A 151 11.23 -15.54 -2.33
C LYS A 151 10.26 -16.19 -3.31
N SER A 152 8.98 -16.24 -2.95
CA SER A 152 7.90 -16.84 -3.76
C SER A 152 7.25 -15.84 -4.72
N VAL A 153 7.73 -14.60 -4.80
CA VAL A 153 7.23 -13.59 -5.73
C VAL A 153 7.84 -13.82 -7.12
N GLU A 154 7.01 -13.92 -8.15
CA GLU A 154 7.45 -14.21 -9.52
C GLU A 154 8.16 -12.99 -10.15
N ASP A 155 7.57 -11.81 -10.04
CA ASP A 155 8.16 -10.59 -10.57
C ASP A 155 9.49 -10.26 -9.88
N PRO A 156 10.63 -10.24 -10.61
CA PRO A 156 11.95 -10.04 -10.00
C PRO A 156 12.07 -8.68 -9.28
N LYS A 157 11.42 -7.65 -9.81
CA LYS A 157 11.52 -6.29 -9.27
C LYS A 157 10.64 -6.11 -8.03
N ALA A 158 9.43 -6.69 -8.02
CA ALA A 158 8.61 -6.77 -6.82
C ALA A 158 9.31 -7.59 -5.73
N ARG A 159 9.95 -8.72 -6.12
CA ARG A 159 10.74 -9.56 -5.23
C ARG A 159 11.90 -8.79 -4.58
N ALA A 160 12.66 -8.04 -5.37
CA ALA A 160 13.79 -7.24 -4.89
C ALA A 160 13.35 -6.17 -3.88
N LEU A 161 12.22 -5.49 -4.19
CA LEU A 161 11.62 -4.52 -3.28
C LEU A 161 11.19 -5.16 -1.96
N LEU A 162 10.44 -6.27 -2.01
CA LEU A 162 9.96 -6.95 -0.81
C LEU A 162 11.12 -7.52 0.02
N ARG A 163 12.18 -8.03 -0.64
CA ARG A 163 13.44 -8.39 0.03
C ARG A 163 14.03 -7.20 0.76
N PHE A 164 14.18 -6.06 0.08
CA PHE A 164 14.69 -4.84 0.71
C PHE A 164 13.85 -4.41 1.92
N ILE A 165 12.52 -4.42 1.79
CA ILE A 165 11.63 -4.10 2.92
C ILE A 165 11.84 -5.08 4.08
N GLN A 166 12.00 -6.38 3.79
CA GLN A 166 12.17 -7.40 4.80
C GLN A 166 13.52 -7.34 5.51
N THR A 167 14.62 -7.20 4.75
CA THR A 167 15.99 -7.31 5.24
C THR A 167 16.65 -5.99 5.56
N ASN A 168 16.15 -4.88 5.01
CA ASN A 168 16.80 -3.57 4.95
C ASN A 168 18.15 -3.57 4.20
N GLU A 169 18.44 -4.62 3.41
CA GLU A 169 19.63 -4.72 2.59
C GLU A 169 19.36 -4.20 1.18
N PRO A 170 20.17 -3.27 0.64
CA PRO A 170 19.99 -2.79 -0.73
C PRO A 170 20.16 -3.97 -1.71
N GLY A 171 19.27 -4.04 -2.71
CA GLY A 171 19.40 -4.98 -3.82
C GLY A 171 20.45 -4.54 -4.83
N GLU A 172 20.85 -5.46 -5.71
CA GLU A 172 21.77 -5.16 -6.82
C GLU A 172 21.08 -4.40 -7.98
N ASP A 173 19.78 -4.34 -7.97
CA ASP A 173 18.89 -3.97 -9.10
C ASP A 173 18.72 -2.45 -9.27
N GLY A 174 19.46 -1.61 -8.55
CA GLY A 174 19.44 -0.14 -8.72
C GLY A 174 18.14 0.57 -8.28
N LEU A 175 17.09 -0.16 -7.90
CA LEU A 175 15.81 0.39 -7.43
C LEU A 175 15.90 1.09 -6.07
N VAL A 176 16.89 0.68 -5.26
CA VAL A 176 17.16 1.29 -3.97
C VAL A 176 18.51 1.98 -4.07
N PRO A 177 18.57 3.32 -3.97
CA PRO A 177 19.84 4.05 -4.06
C PRO A 177 20.83 3.54 -3.00
N ARG A 178 22.05 3.19 -3.41
CA ARG A 178 23.16 2.81 -2.52
C ARG A 178 23.45 3.89 -1.45
N ASN A 179 22.99 5.13 -1.68
CA ASN A 179 23.19 6.28 -0.79
C ASN A 179 22.23 6.36 0.42
N ALA A 180 21.25 5.48 0.53
CA ALA A 180 20.36 5.44 1.71
C ALA A 180 21.07 4.98 3.01
N GLN A 181 22.33 4.56 2.93
CA GLN A 181 23.11 4.08 4.08
C GLN A 181 23.85 5.17 4.87
N ARG A 182 23.95 6.41 4.40
CA ARG A 182 24.76 7.47 5.06
C ARG A 182 24.07 8.22 6.22
N GLY A 183 22.91 7.78 6.66
CA GLY A 183 22.16 8.38 7.80
C GLY A 183 22.45 7.77 9.17
N ARG A 184 23.49 6.92 9.32
CA ARG A 184 23.94 6.43 10.63
C ARG A 184 25.39 6.84 10.83
N CYS A 185 25.61 8.06 11.21
CA CYS A 185 26.79 8.43 12.01
C CYS A 185 26.60 9.83 12.59
N ALA A 186 26.83 9.87 13.87
CA ALA A 186 27.04 11.03 14.72
C ALA A 186 25.91 11.31 15.71
N CYS A 187 25.86 10.53 16.77
CA CYS A 187 25.67 11.01 18.14
C CYS A 187 26.46 10.11 19.06
N SER A 188 27.75 10.34 19.12
CA SER A 188 28.59 10.02 20.27
C SER A 188 29.18 11.34 20.72
N HIS A 189 28.63 11.87 21.81
CA HIS A 189 29.32 12.48 22.97
C HIS A 189 28.27 13.07 23.88
#